data_6afb4ad484efcebd791c652063b434f0
#
_entry.id   6afb4ad484efcebd791c652063b434f0
#
_cell.length_a   1.000
_cell.length_b   1.000
_cell.length_c   1.000
_cell.angle_alpha   90.00
_cell.angle_beta   90.00
_cell.angle_gamma   90.00
#
_symmetry.space_group_name_H-M   'P 1'
#
loop_
_entity.id
_entity.type
_entity.pdbx_description
1 polymer ?
#
loop_
_entity_poly.entity_id
_entity_poly.type
_entity_poly.pdbx_seq_one_letter_code
_entity_poly.pdbx_strand_id
1 'polypeptide(L)'
;MSNSFKILGQINPSANTQTNVYVVPAATAAVINSINVNNTGSSNASYSIIVVPSTDNSSSPSPKHFVMRGSIAPAGDTVLLDFPLTLPSGTVVAANTNNGSLAFSAFGVEIA
;
A
#
# COMPACT_ATOMS: atom_id res chain seq x y z
N MET A 1 16.08 13.71 -15.75
CA MET A 1 14.91 13.02 -15.22
C MET A 1 14.76 11.66 -15.86
N SER A 2 14.60 10.61 -15.09
CA SER A 2 14.46 9.26 -15.63
C SER A 2 13.27 8.54 -14.96
N ASN A 3 12.59 7.72 -15.74
CA ASN A 3 11.46 6.91 -15.28
C ASN A 3 11.90 5.46 -15.14
N SER A 4 11.58 4.85 -14.00
CA SER A 4 11.85 3.44 -13.75
C SER A 4 10.53 2.74 -13.43
N PHE A 5 10.13 1.84 -14.31
CA PHE A 5 8.95 1.00 -14.11
C PHE A 5 9.36 -0.21 -13.30
N LYS A 6 8.67 -0.45 -12.17
CA LYS A 6 9.09 -1.53 -11.28
C LYS A 6 8.03 -1.94 -10.27
N ILE A 7 8.33 -3.02 -9.57
CA ILE A 7 7.62 -3.38 -8.36
C ILE A 7 8.11 -2.42 -7.26
N LEU A 8 7.20 -1.62 -6.73
CA LEU A 8 7.55 -0.63 -5.72
C LEU A 8 7.68 -1.25 -4.34
N GLY A 9 6.86 -2.25 -4.02
CA GLY A 9 6.97 -2.95 -2.77
C GLY A 9 6.08 -4.17 -2.72
N GLN A 10 6.47 -5.13 -1.88
CA GLN A 10 5.69 -6.35 -1.63
C GLN A 10 5.82 -6.69 -0.15
N ILE A 11 4.69 -6.90 0.53
CA ILE A 11 4.67 -7.22 1.96
C ILE A 11 3.62 -8.26 2.28
N ASN A 12 3.83 -8.97 3.40
CA ASN A 12 2.83 -9.81 4.03
C ASN A 12 2.78 -9.43 5.50
N PRO A 13 1.97 -8.41 5.88
CA PRO A 13 2.00 -7.90 7.24
C PRO A 13 1.38 -8.87 8.24
N SER A 14 1.85 -8.79 9.48
CA SER A 14 1.21 -9.48 10.59
C SER A 14 -0.17 -8.87 10.86
N ALA A 15 -1.09 -9.66 11.41
CA ALA A 15 -2.43 -9.19 11.73
C ALA A 15 -2.37 -7.99 12.67
N ASN A 16 -3.19 -7.00 12.40
CA ASN A 16 -3.37 -5.79 13.21
C ASN A 16 -2.08 -4.99 13.41
N THR A 17 -1.15 -5.08 12.45
CA THR A 17 0.11 -4.36 12.47
C THR A 17 0.24 -3.53 11.21
N GLN A 18 0.31 -2.20 11.35
CA GLN A 18 0.55 -1.33 10.21
C GLN A 18 1.97 -1.57 9.69
N THR A 19 2.09 -1.86 8.40
CA THR A 19 3.36 -2.18 7.76
C THR A 19 3.52 -1.35 6.50
N ASN A 20 4.70 -0.77 6.31
CA ASN A 20 4.97 0.02 5.11
C ASN A 20 5.05 -0.88 3.89
N VAL A 21 4.28 -0.55 2.86
CA VAL A 21 4.39 -1.18 1.54
C VAL A 21 5.52 -0.51 0.77
N TYR A 22 5.59 0.82 0.84
CA TYR A 22 6.53 1.60 0.05
C TYR A 22 6.73 2.97 0.67
N VAL A 23 7.97 3.44 0.64
CA VAL A 23 8.32 4.81 1.03
C VAL A 23 9.02 5.46 -0.16
N VAL A 24 8.49 6.59 -0.61
CA VAL A 24 9.05 7.27 -1.78
C VAL A 24 10.43 7.84 -1.42
N PRO A 25 11.49 7.47 -2.17
CA PRO A 25 12.85 7.93 -1.87
C PRO A 25 12.99 9.44 -1.98
N ALA A 26 14.05 9.97 -1.36
CA ALA A 26 14.40 11.39 -1.47
C ALA A 26 14.66 11.76 -2.94
N ALA A 27 14.34 12.99 -3.31
CA ALA A 27 14.53 13.54 -4.66
C ALA A 27 13.84 12.70 -5.76
N THR A 28 12.78 11.98 -5.39
CA THR A 28 12.06 11.07 -6.29
C THR A 28 10.57 11.33 -6.12
N ALA A 29 9.83 11.27 -7.21
CA ALA A 29 8.38 11.15 -7.17
C ALA A 29 8.01 9.74 -7.62
N ALA A 30 6.82 9.28 -7.25
CA ALA A 30 6.36 7.96 -7.66
C ALA A 30 4.90 8.02 -8.08
N VAL A 31 4.53 7.15 -9.01
CA VAL A 31 3.14 6.91 -9.38
C VAL A 31 2.87 5.42 -9.17
N ILE A 32 1.96 5.11 -8.28
CA ILE A 32 1.47 3.75 -8.13
C ILE A 32 0.35 3.55 -9.15
N ASN A 33 0.50 2.58 -10.03
CA ASN A 33 -0.52 2.25 -11.03
C ASN A 33 -1.55 1.28 -10.48
N SER A 34 -1.11 0.32 -9.67
CA SER A 34 -2.01 -0.66 -9.09
C SER A 34 -1.43 -1.25 -7.81
N ILE A 35 -2.33 -1.70 -6.94
CA ILE A 35 -1.98 -2.46 -5.74
C ILE A 35 -2.75 -3.77 -5.80
N ASN A 36 -2.03 -4.88 -5.66
CA ASN A 36 -2.60 -6.22 -5.59
C ASN A 36 -2.77 -6.61 -4.13
N VAL A 37 -3.94 -7.12 -3.78
CA VAL A 37 -4.19 -7.67 -2.44
C VAL A 37 -4.57 -9.13 -2.63
N ASN A 38 -3.71 -10.04 -2.21
CA ASN A 38 -3.91 -11.48 -2.37
C ASN A 38 -4.19 -12.10 -1.00
N ASN A 39 -5.35 -12.70 -0.86
CA ASN A 39 -5.70 -13.44 0.36
C ASN A 39 -5.37 -14.92 0.14
N THR A 40 -4.28 -15.38 0.75
CA THR A 40 -3.83 -16.78 0.63
C THR A 40 -4.51 -17.71 1.62
N GLY A 41 -5.38 -17.19 2.46
CA GLY A 41 -6.04 -17.96 3.51
C GLY A 41 -7.39 -18.53 3.11
N SER A 42 -8.03 -19.17 4.07
CA SER A 42 -9.32 -19.83 3.88
C SER A 42 -10.49 -19.02 4.44
N SER A 43 -10.24 -17.82 4.95
CA SER A 43 -11.26 -16.94 5.50
C SER A 43 -11.19 -15.57 4.84
N ASN A 44 -12.32 -14.87 4.76
CA ASN A 44 -12.33 -13.47 4.35
C ASN A 44 -11.55 -12.65 5.34
N ALA A 45 -10.90 -11.60 4.86
CA ALA A 45 -10.14 -10.69 5.69
C ALA A 45 -10.49 -9.25 5.33
N SER A 46 -10.31 -8.33 6.27
CA SER A 46 -10.45 -6.90 5.99
C SER A 46 -9.06 -6.27 5.94
N TYR A 47 -8.94 -5.20 5.14
CA TYR A 47 -7.68 -4.50 5.00
C TYR A 47 -7.91 -3.02 4.81
N SER A 48 -6.85 -2.24 5.07
CA SER A 48 -6.83 -0.80 4.84
C SER A 48 -5.54 -0.42 4.14
N ILE A 49 -5.62 0.58 3.26
CA ILE A 49 -4.46 1.18 2.60
C ILE A 49 -4.35 2.62 3.08
N ILE A 50 -3.16 2.99 3.51
CA ILE A 50 -2.89 4.28 4.15
C ILE A 50 -1.80 5.00 3.36
N VAL A 51 -2.02 6.27 3.05
CA VAL A 51 -1.03 7.11 2.37
C VAL A 51 -0.78 8.34 3.24
N VAL A 52 0.45 8.51 3.70
CA VAL A 52 0.82 9.58 4.62
C VAL A 52 1.93 10.43 3.98
N PRO A 53 1.67 11.73 3.71
CA PRO A 53 2.71 12.61 3.18
C PRO A 53 3.83 12.83 4.20
N SER A 54 4.99 13.26 3.70
CA SER A 54 6.19 13.42 4.54
C SER A 54 6.03 14.43 5.66
N THR A 55 5.07 15.32 5.54
CA THR A 55 4.79 16.36 6.56
C THR A 55 3.97 15.85 7.74
N ASP A 56 3.41 14.65 7.63
CA ASP A 56 2.56 14.07 8.65
C ASP A 56 3.23 12.86 9.31
N ASN A 57 2.71 12.43 10.44
CA ASN A 57 3.28 11.32 11.19
C ASN A 57 2.69 9.99 10.72
N SER A 58 3.50 9.18 10.04
CA SER A 58 3.06 7.90 9.50
C SER A 58 2.77 6.84 10.57
N SER A 59 3.30 6.99 11.78
CA SER A 59 3.00 6.05 12.86
C SER A 59 1.68 6.35 13.55
N SER A 60 1.05 7.48 13.26
CA SER A 60 -0.25 7.87 13.82
C SER A 60 -1.16 8.42 12.73
N PRO A 61 -1.58 7.60 11.77
CA PRO A 61 -2.40 8.09 10.68
C PRO A 61 -3.77 8.56 11.18
N SER A 62 -4.26 9.64 10.59
CA SER A 62 -5.60 10.16 10.86
C SER A 62 -6.56 9.69 9.74
N PRO A 63 -7.88 9.89 9.91
CA PRO A 63 -8.83 9.42 8.90
C PRO A 63 -8.56 9.88 7.48
N LYS A 64 -7.98 11.07 7.30
CA LYS A 64 -7.67 11.59 5.95
C LYS A 64 -6.59 10.80 5.21
N HIS A 65 -5.79 10.01 5.91
CA HIS A 65 -4.72 9.22 5.31
C HIS A 65 -5.21 7.89 4.73
N PHE A 66 -6.42 7.48 5.04
CA PHE A 66 -6.95 6.20 4.54
C PHE A 66 -7.52 6.41 3.14
N VAL A 67 -6.90 5.79 2.15
CA VAL A 67 -7.46 5.74 0.79
C VAL A 67 -8.40 4.55 0.65
N MET A 68 -8.27 3.56 1.53
CA MET A 68 -9.16 2.42 1.60
C MET A 68 -9.19 1.94 3.05
N ARG A 69 -10.37 1.74 3.61
CA ARG A 69 -10.51 1.38 5.01
C ARG A 69 -11.53 0.28 5.20
N GLY A 70 -11.08 -0.84 5.78
CA GLY A 70 -11.98 -1.94 6.12
C GLY A 70 -12.57 -2.67 4.92
N SER A 71 -11.90 -2.65 3.78
CA SER A 71 -12.35 -3.38 2.60
C SER A 71 -12.15 -4.87 2.78
N ILE A 72 -12.97 -5.67 2.09
CA ILE A 72 -12.94 -7.12 2.22
C ILE A 72 -12.11 -7.74 1.11
N ALA A 73 -11.19 -8.63 1.49
CA ALA A 73 -10.47 -9.51 0.58
C ALA A 73 -11.04 -10.93 0.76
N PRO A 74 -11.77 -11.46 -0.23
CA PRO A 74 -12.37 -12.80 -0.10
C PRO A 74 -11.31 -13.88 0.02
N ALA A 75 -11.66 -14.95 0.72
CA ALA A 75 -10.78 -16.11 0.93
C ALA A 75 -10.28 -16.66 -0.41
N GLY A 76 -8.97 -16.87 -0.50
CA GLY A 76 -8.34 -17.48 -1.69
C GLY A 76 -8.41 -16.65 -2.95
N ASP A 77 -8.75 -15.37 -2.84
CA ASP A 77 -8.95 -14.50 -4.00
C ASP A 77 -7.94 -13.35 -4.02
N THR A 78 -7.86 -12.68 -5.16
CA THR A 78 -7.01 -11.52 -5.37
C THR A 78 -7.88 -10.32 -5.69
N VAL A 79 -7.64 -9.20 -5.00
CA VAL A 79 -8.29 -7.93 -5.30
C VAL A 79 -7.27 -7.03 -5.98
N LEU A 80 -7.62 -6.51 -7.16
CA LEU A 80 -6.78 -5.57 -7.88
C LEU A 80 -7.33 -4.16 -7.67
N LEU A 81 -6.53 -3.32 -7.04
CA LEU A 81 -6.87 -1.92 -6.82
C LEU A 81 -6.22 -1.11 -7.95
N ASP A 82 -7.03 -0.76 -8.93
CA ASP A 82 -6.58 -0.10 -10.14
C ASP A 82 -6.93 1.39 -10.07
N PHE A 83 -6.24 2.10 -9.20
CA PHE A 83 -6.38 3.55 -9.10
C PHE A 83 -4.99 4.18 -8.96
N PRO A 84 -4.70 5.21 -9.77
CA PRO A 84 -3.38 5.81 -9.74
C PRO A 84 -3.19 6.69 -8.49
N LEU A 85 -2.02 6.57 -7.88
CA LEU A 85 -1.63 7.40 -6.75
C LEU A 85 -0.35 8.13 -7.11
N THR A 86 -0.41 9.47 -7.13
CA THR A 86 0.77 10.31 -7.38
C THR A 86 1.37 10.72 -6.05
N LEU A 87 2.62 10.37 -5.83
CA LEU A 87 3.27 10.46 -4.53
C LEU A 87 4.54 11.30 -4.60
N PRO A 88 4.62 12.41 -3.84
CA PRO A 88 5.87 13.16 -3.72
C PRO A 88 6.87 12.44 -2.80
N SER A 89 8.11 12.91 -2.81
CA SER A 89 9.18 12.38 -1.96
C SER A 89 8.75 12.26 -0.50
N GLY A 90 9.16 11.18 0.15
CA GLY A 90 8.92 10.97 1.57
C GLY A 90 7.53 10.47 1.92
N THR A 91 6.63 10.31 0.94
CA THR A 91 5.31 9.75 1.20
C THR A 91 5.43 8.28 1.59
N VAL A 92 4.67 7.88 2.61
CA VAL A 92 4.62 6.50 3.10
C VAL A 92 3.30 5.88 2.66
N VAL A 93 3.38 4.72 2.01
CA VAL A 93 2.23 3.89 1.71
C VAL A 93 2.29 2.67 2.63
N ALA A 94 1.27 2.49 3.44
CA ALA A 94 1.21 1.42 4.42
C ALA A 94 -0.07 0.63 4.28
N ALA A 95 -0.08 -0.57 4.81
CA ALA A 95 -1.24 -1.44 4.82
C ALA A 95 -1.46 -2.01 6.21
N ASN A 96 -2.71 -2.30 6.52
CA ASN A 96 -3.12 -2.95 7.76
C ASN A 96 -4.22 -3.96 7.43
N THR A 97 -4.19 -5.10 8.08
CA THR A 97 -5.18 -6.16 7.88
C THR A 97 -5.46 -6.85 9.21
N ASN A 98 -6.66 -7.42 9.35
CA ASN A 98 -7.01 -8.20 10.53
C ASN A 98 -6.57 -9.67 10.44
N ASN A 99 -5.89 -10.05 9.36
CA ASN A 99 -5.51 -11.45 9.12
C ASN A 99 -4.15 -11.51 8.42
N GLY A 100 -3.21 -12.27 8.99
CA GLY A 100 -1.85 -12.39 8.47
C GLY A 100 -1.71 -13.13 7.14
N SER A 101 -2.80 -13.55 6.51
CA SER A 101 -2.77 -14.27 5.23
C SER A 101 -2.82 -13.35 4.01
N LEU A 102 -2.87 -12.03 4.19
CA LEU A 102 -2.90 -11.08 3.08
C LEU A 102 -1.49 -10.67 2.66
N ALA A 103 -1.27 -10.67 1.35
CA ALA A 103 -0.04 -10.13 0.75
C ALA A 103 -0.40 -8.94 -0.13
N PHE A 104 0.40 -7.90 -0.05
CA PHE A 104 0.20 -6.65 -0.80
C PHE A 104 1.38 -6.43 -1.73
N SER A 105 1.09 -6.06 -2.98
CA SER A 105 2.12 -5.71 -3.97
C SER A 105 1.73 -4.42 -4.65
N ALA A 106 2.66 -3.48 -4.73
CA ALA A 106 2.46 -2.20 -5.40
C ALA A 106 3.33 -2.12 -6.64
N PHE A 107 2.74 -1.72 -7.75
CA PHE A 107 3.41 -1.62 -9.05
C PHE A 107 3.29 -0.20 -9.58
N GLY A 108 4.37 0.31 -10.16
CA GLY A 108 4.32 1.65 -10.70
C GLY A 108 5.65 2.15 -11.24
N VAL A 109 5.84 3.46 -11.15
CA VAL A 109 6.95 4.19 -11.76
C VAL A 109 7.58 5.11 -10.73
N GLU A 110 8.91 5.10 -10.67
CA GLU A 110 9.66 6.15 -9.98
C GLU A 110 10.22 7.12 -11.00
N ILE A 111 10.13 8.39 -10.67
CA ILE A 111 10.60 9.50 -11.50
C ILE A 111 11.65 10.27 -10.69
N ALA A 112 12.88 10.21 -11.14
CA ALA A 112 14.01 10.84 -10.44
C ALA A 112 14.57 12.01 -11.23
#